data_0733e46a4fc40bf5a41274ffac2a92c0
#
_entry.id   0733e46a4fc40bf5a41274ffac2a92c0
#
_cell.length_a   1.000
_cell.length_b   1.000
_cell.length_c   1.000
_cell.angle_alpha   90.00
_cell.angle_beta   90.00
_cell.angle_gamma   90.00
#
_symmetry.space_group_name_H-M   'P 1'
#
loop_
_entity.id
_entity.type
_entity.pdbx_description
1 polymer ?
#
loop_
_entity_poly.entity_id
_entity_poly.type
_entity_poly.pdbx_seq_one_letter_code
_entity_poly.pdbx_strand_id
1 'polypeptide(L)'
;QQHYGFSPFAFSICFAVNAVAIGVAATISVKFRQLETGTLTGCIGMLCLSVCVMIALYNGCGFWTYELLMFALLFTMGLTFTSSTTLAMDSERRYAGAASALLGALCFASGGIVSPLVGLGNILVSTGVTFVVCAICSLLCALWAMRKVPMKVAMCRIFR
;
A
#
# COMPACT_ATOMS: atom_id res chain seq x y z
N GLN A 1 -8.98 4.86 19.05
CA GLN A 1 -9.42 5.75 20.13
C GLN A 1 -9.86 4.94 21.35
N GLN A 2 -10.83 4.04 21.21
CA GLN A 2 -11.42 3.31 22.34
C GLN A 2 -10.42 2.40 23.07
N HIS A 3 -9.52 1.75 22.36
CA HIS A 3 -8.56 0.80 22.95
C HIS A 3 -7.44 1.48 23.75
N TYR A 4 -6.96 2.65 23.29
CA TYR A 4 -5.83 3.37 23.91
C TYR A 4 -6.25 4.63 24.67
N GLY A 5 -7.54 4.97 24.75
CA GLY A 5 -8.07 6.11 25.50
C GLY A 5 -7.64 7.49 25.01
N PHE A 6 -7.25 7.62 23.73
CA PHE A 6 -6.80 8.90 23.17
C PHE A 6 -7.95 9.86 22.89
N SER A 7 -7.68 11.15 23.12
CA SER A 7 -8.60 12.22 22.70
C SER A 7 -8.71 12.28 21.16
N PRO A 8 -9.83 12.75 20.61
CA PRO A 8 -9.99 12.95 19.17
C PRO A 8 -8.92 13.83 18.56
N PHE A 9 -8.41 14.82 19.29
CA PHE A 9 -7.32 15.70 18.86
C PHE A 9 -6.00 14.96 18.70
N ALA A 10 -5.59 14.16 19.71
CA ALA A 10 -4.38 13.35 19.62
C ALA A 10 -4.42 12.35 18.48
N PHE A 11 -5.58 11.72 18.25
CA PHE A 11 -5.78 10.84 17.10
C PHE A 11 -5.60 11.57 15.76
N SER A 12 -6.12 12.79 15.64
CA SER A 12 -5.97 13.60 14.42
C SER A 12 -4.52 13.95 14.13
N ILE A 13 -3.70 14.20 15.16
CA ILE A 13 -2.26 14.45 15.02
C ILE A 13 -1.55 13.19 14.50
N CYS A 14 -1.81 12.01 15.08
CA CYS A 14 -1.23 10.75 14.60
C CYS A 14 -1.60 10.49 13.14
N PHE A 15 -2.87 10.72 12.78
CA PHE A 15 -3.33 10.59 11.40
C PHE A 15 -2.60 11.55 10.45
N ALA A 16 -2.38 12.80 10.85
CA ALA A 16 -1.63 13.77 10.08
C ALA A 16 -0.16 13.37 9.88
N VAL A 17 0.49 12.86 10.93
CA VAL A 17 1.87 12.33 10.87
C VAL A 17 1.95 11.16 9.89
N ASN A 18 0.99 10.24 9.95
CA ASN A 18 0.90 9.11 9.04
C ASN A 18 0.66 9.53 7.57
N ALA A 19 -0.14 10.58 7.35
CA ALA A 19 -0.32 11.16 6.01
C ALA A 19 0.99 11.74 5.45
N VAL A 20 1.83 12.35 6.30
CA VAL A 20 3.16 12.82 5.91
C VAL A 20 4.05 11.66 5.46
N ALA A 21 3.99 10.50 6.12
CA ALA A 21 4.75 9.31 5.70
C ALA A 21 4.43 8.92 4.25
N ILE A 22 3.14 8.88 3.90
CA ILE A 22 2.69 8.58 2.54
C ILE A 22 3.19 9.64 1.54
N GLY A 23 3.07 10.93 1.88
CA GLY A 23 3.53 12.02 1.03
C GLY A 23 5.04 12.01 0.78
N VAL A 24 5.84 11.78 1.82
CA VAL A 24 7.31 11.65 1.70
C VAL A 24 7.67 10.43 0.85
N ALA A 25 7.02 9.29 1.08
CA ALA A 25 7.22 8.09 0.29
C ALA A 25 6.90 8.33 -1.20
N ALA A 26 5.80 9.03 -1.50
CA ALA A 26 5.42 9.38 -2.86
C ALA A 26 6.49 10.25 -3.55
N THR A 27 7.07 11.23 -2.85
CA THR A 27 8.15 12.06 -3.41
C THR A 27 9.45 11.29 -3.62
N ILE A 28 9.76 10.33 -2.74
CA ILE A 28 10.93 9.47 -2.88
C ILE A 28 10.74 8.49 -4.05
N SER A 29 9.52 7.98 -4.25
CA SER A 29 9.22 7.02 -5.32
C SER A 29 9.54 7.57 -6.71
N VAL A 30 9.40 8.88 -6.94
CA VAL A 30 9.73 9.55 -8.20
C VAL A 30 11.24 9.50 -8.50
N LYS A 31 12.09 9.35 -7.49
CA LYS A 31 13.55 9.25 -7.65
C LYS A 31 14.02 7.83 -8.03
N PHE A 32 13.16 6.84 -7.94
CA PHE A 32 13.52 5.48 -8.38
C PHE A 32 13.66 5.46 -9.90
N ARG A 33 14.86 5.09 -10.35
CA ARG A 33 15.19 5.00 -11.78
C ARG A 33 14.39 3.89 -12.49
N GLN A 34 13.95 2.89 -11.74
CA GLN A 34 13.14 1.76 -12.21
C GLN A 34 11.91 1.63 -11.33
N LEU A 35 10.75 2.00 -11.86
CA LEU A 35 9.45 1.93 -11.16
C LEU A 35 9.09 0.50 -10.74
N GLU A 36 9.48 -0.49 -11.54
CA GLU A 36 9.30 -1.91 -11.25
C GLU A 36 10.00 -2.33 -9.95
N THR A 37 11.27 -1.92 -9.79
CA THR A 37 12.03 -2.17 -8.57
C THR A 37 11.41 -1.46 -7.37
N GLY A 38 10.94 -0.22 -7.54
CA GLY A 38 10.24 0.53 -6.50
C GLY A 38 8.96 -0.17 -6.03
N THR A 39 8.16 -0.66 -6.97
CA THR A 39 6.94 -1.42 -6.68
C THR A 39 7.25 -2.72 -5.94
N LEU A 40 8.22 -3.51 -6.38
CA LEU A 40 8.59 -4.77 -5.71
C LEU A 40 9.15 -4.53 -4.31
N THR A 41 10.07 -3.60 -4.17
CA THR A 41 10.65 -3.26 -2.86
C THR A 41 9.56 -2.79 -1.89
N GLY A 42 8.64 -1.96 -2.36
CA GLY A 42 7.50 -1.52 -1.58
C GLY A 42 6.56 -2.66 -1.17
N CYS A 43 6.21 -3.58 -2.08
CA CYS A 43 5.37 -4.74 -1.77
C CYS A 43 6.04 -5.69 -0.75
N ILE A 44 7.34 -5.95 -0.89
CA ILE A 44 8.09 -6.79 0.08
C ILE A 44 8.14 -6.09 1.44
N GLY A 45 8.46 -4.80 1.48
CA GLY A 45 8.47 -4.01 2.71
C GLY A 45 7.09 -4.00 3.40
N MET A 46 6.02 -3.81 2.61
CA MET A 46 4.64 -3.83 3.10
C MET A 46 4.27 -5.22 3.68
N LEU A 47 4.70 -6.32 3.06
CA LEU A 47 4.46 -7.66 3.59
C LEU A 47 5.22 -7.89 4.91
N CYS A 48 6.50 -7.56 4.97
CA CYS A 48 7.28 -7.69 6.20
C CYS A 48 6.69 -6.87 7.35
N LEU A 49 6.35 -5.61 7.09
CA LEU A 49 5.78 -4.72 8.10
C LEU A 49 4.37 -5.12 8.52
N SER A 50 3.53 -5.62 7.60
CA SER A 50 2.19 -6.12 7.96
C SER A 50 2.27 -7.33 8.89
N VAL A 51 3.24 -8.22 8.69
CA VAL A 51 3.49 -9.34 9.61
C VAL A 51 3.97 -8.82 10.98
N CYS A 52 4.87 -7.84 11.01
CA CYS A 52 5.31 -7.21 12.26
C CYS A 52 4.15 -6.54 13.02
N VAL A 53 3.28 -5.82 12.31
CA VAL A 53 2.06 -5.21 12.89
C VAL A 53 1.14 -6.30 13.46
N MET A 54 0.90 -7.37 12.71
CA MET A 54 0.06 -8.48 13.18
C MET A 54 0.61 -9.09 14.47
N ILE A 55 1.91 -9.38 14.52
CA ILE A 55 2.57 -9.94 15.72
C ILE A 55 2.50 -8.94 16.89
N ALA A 56 2.74 -7.67 16.65
CA ALA A 56 2.68 -6.63 17.67
C ALA A 56 1.25 -6.50 18.25
N LEU A 57 0.23 -6.50 17.41
CA LEU A 57 -1.18 -6.45 17.85
C LEU A 57 -1.58 -7.70 18.64
N TYR A 58 -1.11 -8.89 18.21
CA TYR A 58 -1.38 -10.13 18.92
C TYR A 58 -0.75 -10.15 20.33
N ASN A 59 0.45 -9.59 20.48
CA ASN A 59 1.15 -9.48 21.76
C ASN A 59 0.69 -8.30 22.63
N GLY A 60 -0.33 -7.54 22.23
CA GLY A 60 -0.83 -6.40 22.99
C GLY A 60 0.18 -5.26 23.13
N CYS A 61 0.85 -4.91 22.04
CA CYS A 61 1.87 -3.85 22.04
C CYS A 61 1.35 -2.50 22.51
N GLY A 62 2.23 -1.69 23.10
CA GLY A 62 1.93 -0.30 23.47
C GLY A 62 1.69 0.57 22.23
N PHE A 63 0.96 1.67 22.43
CA PHE A 63 0.57 2.59 21.36
C PHE A 63 1.77 3.07 20.51
N TRP A 64 2.88 3.46 21.11
CA TRP A 64 4.04 3.98 20.38
C TRP A 64 4.67 2.95 19.43
N THR A 65 4.71 1.69 19.84
CA THR A 65 5.20 0.60 18.97
C THR A 65 4.27 0.40 17.79
N TYR A 66 2.97 0.41 18.04
CA TYR A 66 1.95 0.33 16.98
C TYR A 66 2.07 1.49 15.99
N GLU A 67 2.15 2.73 16.49
CA GLU A 67 2.23 3.94 15.67
C GLU A 67 3.49 3.96 14.79
N LEU A 68 4.65 3.55 15.35
CA LEU A 68 5.89 3.46 14.59
C LEU A 68 5.79 2.42 13.46
N LEU A 69 5.20 1.26 13.74
CA LEU A 69 4.99 0.22 12.74
C LEU A 69 4.00 0.67 11.67
N MET A 70 2.93 1.37 12.06
CA MET A 70 1.95 1.94 11.12
C MET A 70 2.58 3.01 10.23
N PHE A 71 3.39 3.89 10.80
CA PHE A 71 4.13 4.90 10.03
C PHE A 71 5.03 4.24 8.97
N ALA A 72 5.79 3.21 9.33
CA ALA A 72 6.64 2.47 8.40
C ALA A 72 5.81 1.73 7.35
N LEU A 73 4.69 1.11 7.74
CA LEU A 73 3.79 0.42 6.81
C LEU A 73 3.18 1.38 5.79
N LEU A 74 2.71 2.54 6.23
CA LEU A 74 2.13 3.56 5.36
C LEU A 74 3.18 4.20 4.44
N PHE A 75 4.43 4.30 4.91
CA PHE A 75 5.54 4.72 4.06
C PHE A 75 5.76 3.73 2.90
N THR A 76 5.86 2.43 3.17
CA THR A 76 6.00 1.42 2.11
C THR A 76 4.78 1.33 1.20
N MET A 77 3.59 1.55 1.75
CA MET A 77 2.35 1.67 0.99
C MET A 77 2.39 2.86 0.01
N GLY A 78 2.87 4.03 0.47
CA GLY A 78 3.05 5.21 -0.37
C GLY A 78 4.02 4.97 -1.54
N LEU A 79 5.15 4.29 -1.28
CA LEU A 79 6.10 3.88 -2.34
C LEU A 79 5.44 2.96 -3.37
N THR A 80 4.76 1.92 -2.91
CA THR A 80 4.11 0.93 -3.78
C THR A 80 3.00 1.58 -4.60
N PHE A 81 2.14 2.36 -3.98
CA PHE A 81 0.99 3.00 -4.63
C PHE A 81 1.44 3.94 -5.74
N THR A 82 2.40 4.83 -5.46
CA THR A 82 2.88 5.80 -6.43
C THR A 82 3.62 5.13 -7.59
N SER A 83 4.51 4.18 -7.30
CA SER A 83 5.27 3.47 -8.34
C SER A 83 4.36 2.63 -9.24
N SER A 84 3.43 1.86 -8.65
CA SER A 84 2.51 1.00 -9.40
C SER A 84 1.51 1.80 -10.23
N THR A 85 0.98 2.90 -9.69
CA THR A 85 0.06 3.79 -10.40
C THR A 85 0.77 4.43 -11.59
N THR A 86 1.98 4.93 -11.41
CA THR A 86 2.78 5.52 -12.50
C THR A 86 3.06 4.49 -13.58
N LEU A 87 3.42 3.25 -13.20
CA LEU A 87 3.67 2.16 -14.15
C LEU A 87 2.40 1.79 -14.94
N ALA A 88 1.25 1.72 -14.29
CA ALA A 88 -0.02 1.45 -14.92
C ALA A 88 -0.43 2.56 -15.91
N MET A 89 -0.23 3.83 -15.53
CA MET A 89 -0.55 4.98 -16.38
C MET A 89 0.40 5.12 -17.58
N ASP A 90 1.67 4.74 -17.44
CA ASP A 90 2.64 4.80 -18.53
C ASP A 90 2.30 3.85 -19.68
N SER A 91 1.63 2.73 -19.39
CA SER A 91 1.19 1.77 -20.41
C SER A 91 0.00 2.25 -21.23
N GLU A 92 -0.82 3.18 -20.72
CA GLU A 92 -2.10 3.59 -21.31
C GLU A 92 -2.20 5.12 -21.54
N ARG A 93 -1.10 5.73 -21.97
CA ARG A 93 -1.01 7.20 -22.15
C ARG A 93 -2.12 7.77 -23.04
N ARG A 94 -2.59 7.01 -24.05
CA ARG A 94 -3.64 7.46 -24.96
C ARG A 94 -5.00 7.63 -24.27
N TYR A 95 -5.27 6.81 -23.24
CA TYR A 95 -6.53 6.77 -22.49
C TYR A 95 -6.34 7.12 -21.02
N ALA A 96 -5.35 7.97 -20.71
CA ALA A 96 -4.93 8.28 -19.34
C ALA A 96 -6.10 8.70 -18.42
N GLY A 97 -7.05 9.49 -18.92
CA GLY A 97 -8.23 9.90 -18.17
C GLY A 97 -9.14 8.73 -17.78
N ALA A 98 -9.45 7.84 -18.73
CA ALA A 98 -10.27 6.66 -18.46
C ALA A 98 -9.54 5.65 -17.56
N ALA A 99 -8.23 5.47 -17.76
CA ALA A 99 -7.40 4.60 -16.92
C ALA A 99 -7.34 5.10 -15.47
N SER A 100 -7.17 6.41 -15.27
CA SER A 100 -7.18 7.04 -13.94
C SER A 100 -8.54 6.89 -13.24
N ALA A 101 -9.65 7.10 -13.96
CA ALA A 101 -10.99 6.94 -13.42
C ALA A 101 -11.25 5.48 -13.00
N LEU A 102 -10.86 4.51 -13.84
CA LEU A 102 -11.00 3.09 -13.53
C LEU A 102 -10.16 2.68 -12.33
N LEU A 103 -8.91 3.16 -12.25
CA LEU A 103 -8.03 2.90 -11.12
C LEU A 103 -8.63 3.43 -9.81
N GLY A 104 -9.11 4.67 -9.82
CA GLY A 104 -9.81 5.27 -8.68
C GLY A 104 -11.05 4.46 -8.27
N ALA A 105 -11.90 4.08 -9.23
CA ALA A 105 -13.09 3.28 -8.97
C ALA A 105 -12.74 1.91 -8.34
N LEU A 106 -11.70 1.22 -8.85
CA LEU A 106 -11.23 -0.06 -8.29
C LEU A 106 -10.67 0.09 -6.88
N CYS A 107 -9.93 1.17 -6.60
CA CYS A 107 -9.42 1.47 -5.26
C CYS A 107 -10.57 1.69 -4.27
N PHE A 108 -11.58 2.48 -4.62
CA PHE A 108 -12.74 2.72 -3.76
C PHE A 108 -13.59 1.46 -3.58
N ALA A 109 -13.83 0.70 -4.65
CA ALA A 109 -14.59 -0.55 -4.57
C ALA A 109 -13.92 -1.59 -3.67
N SER A 110 -12.59 -1.78 -3.81
CA SER A 110 -11.84 -2.69 -2.95
C SER A 110 -11.85 -2.25 -1.49
N GLY A 111 -11.70 -0.94 -1.22
CA GLY A 111 -11.81 -0.38 0.13
C GLY A 111 -13.20 -0.60 0.72
N GLY A 112 -14.26 -0.38 -0.05
CA GLY A 112 -15.65 -0.60 0.36
C GLY A 112 -15.97 -2.06 0.70
N ILE A 113 -15.31 -3.03 0.04
CA ILE A 113 -15.47 -4.46 0.33
C ILE A 113 -14.63 -4.86 1.56
N VAL A 114 -13.40 -4.40 1.67
CA VAL A 114 -12.47 -4.82 2.74
C VAL A 114 -12.78 -4.14 4.07
N SER A 115 -13.22 -2.89 4.06
CA SER A 115 -13.46 -2.11 5.28
C SER A 115 -14.47 -2.77 6.25
N PRO A 116 -15.62 -3.29 5.81
CA PRO A 116 -16.55 -3.99 6.72
C PRO A 116 -15.96 -5.28 7.31
N LEU A 117 -15.07 -5.97 6.58
CA LEU A 117 -14.47 -7.22 7.04
C LEU A 117 -13.55 -7.02 8.25
N VAL A 118 -12.90 -5.86 8.34
CA VAL A 118 -12.07 -5.50 9.50
C VAL A 118 -12.91 -5.34 10.78
N GLY A 119 -14.17 -4.94 10.65
CA GLY A 119 -15.11 -4.77 11.77
C GLY A 119 -15.67 -6.09 12.32
N LEU A 120 -15.43 -7.24 11.66
CA LEU A 120 -15.96 -8.53 12.10
C LEU A 120 -15.08 -9.15 13.19
N GLY A 121 -15.66 -9.40 14.35
CA GLY A 121 -14.98 -10.06 15.47
C GLY A 121 -14.03 -9.17 16.27
N ASN A 122 -12.85 -9.69 16.62
CA ASN A 122 -11.84 -8.93 17.35
C ASN A 122 -11.10 -7.98 16.39
N ILE A 123 -11.36 -6.68 16.52
CA ILE A 123 -10.85 -5.62 15.64
C ILE A 123 -9.32 -5.70 15.48
N LEU A 124 -8.58 -5.96 16.55
CA LEU A 124 -7.10 -5.99 16.50
C LEU A 124 -6.60 -7.17 15.64
N VAL A 125 -7.15 -8.35 15.86
CA VAL A 125 -6.78 -9.56 15.10
C VAL A 125 -7.22 -9.43 13.65
N SER A 126 -8.46 -8.98 13.42
CA SER A 126 -9.01 -8.80 12.08
C SER A 126 -8.21 -7.78 11.27
N THR A 127 -7.79 -6.67 11.89
CA THR A 127 -6.92 -5.66 11.25
C THR A 127 -5.59 -6.26 10.83
N GLY A 128 -4.91 -6.97 11.75
CA GLY A 128 -3.61 -7.59 11.45
C GLY A 128 -3.69 -8.60 10.31
N VAL A 129 -4.69 -9.50 10.36
CA VAL A 129 -4.91 -10.50 9.30
C VAL A 129 -5.22 -9.83 7.96
N THR A 130 -6.07 -8.81 7.95
CA THR A 130 -6.42 -8.08 6.72
C THR A 130 -5.20 -7.43 6.09
N PHE A 131 -4.31 -6.80 6.87
CA PHE A 131 -3.09 -6.21 6.34
C PHE A 131 -2.19 -7.26 5.68
N VAL A 132 -1.99 -8.41 6.32
CA VAL A 132 -1.16 -9.50 5.77
C VAL A 132 -1.78 -10.05 4.48
N VAL A 133 -3.08 -10.32 4.47
CA VAL A 133 -3.77 -10.84 3.26
C VAL A 133 -3.68 -9.85 2.11
N CYS A 134 -3.95 -8.56 2.36
CA CYS A 134 -3.83 -7.53 1.33
C CYS A 134 -2.39 -7.38 0.82
N ALA A 135 -1.39 -7.46 1.69
CA ALA A 135 0.01 -7.39 1.31
C ALA A 135 0.45 -8.58 0.43
N ILE A 136 -0.01 -9.80 0.77
CA ILE A 136 0.22 -11.00 -0.05
C ILE A 136 -0.43 -10.84 -1.43
N CYS A 137 -1.70 -10.43 -1.48
CA CYS A 137 -2.40 -10.20 -2.74
C CYS A 137 -1.70 -9.14 -3.60
N SER A 138 -1.26 -8.04 -2.98
CA SER A 138 -0.51 -6.98 -3.67
C SER A 138 0.79 -7.50 -4.27
N LEU A 139 1.57 -8.28 -3.51
CA LEU A 139 2.83 -8.86 -3.98
C LEU A 139 2.59 -9.86 -5.13
N LEU A 140 1.58 -10.73 -5.02
CA LEU A 140 1.24 -11.69 -6.07
C LEU A 140 0.81 -10.98 -7.36
N CYS A 141 -0.01 -9.93 -7.25
CA CYS A 141 -0.42 -9.12 -8.40
C CYS A 141 0.77 -8.41 -9.05
N ALA A 142 1.69 -7.85 -8.25
CA ALA A 142 2.89 -7.20 -8.75
C ALA A 142 3.80 -8.19 -9.49
N LEU A 143 4.06 -9.35 -8.93
CA LEU A 143 4.86 -10.41 -9.57
C LEU A 143 4.21 -10.91 -10.87
N TRP A 144 2.89 -11.07 -10.88
CA TRP A 144 2.17 -11.48 -12.08
C TRP A 144 2.22 -10.43 -13.19
N ALA A 145 2.04 -9.16 -12.83
CA ALA A 145 2.12 -8.04 -13.76
C ALA A 145 3.52 -7.94 -14.39
N MET A 146 4.57 -8.08 -13.58
CA MET A 146 5.96 -7.98 -14.04
C MET A 146 6.38 -9.15 -14.93
N ARG A 147 5.81 -10.34 -14.75
CA ARG A 147 6.05 -11.47 -15.69
C ARG A 147 5.56 -11.17 -17.11
N LYS A 148 4.55 -10.30 -17.27
CA LYS A 148 3.98 -9.93 -18.58
C LYS A 148 4.64 -8.71 -19.23
N VAL A 149 5.29 -7.85 -18.44
CA VAL A 149 5.96 -6.62 -18.91
C VAL A 149 7.17 -6.91 -19.81
N PRO A 150 8.05 -7.91 -19.56
CA PRO A 150 9.22 -8.14 -20.43
C PRO A 150 8.84 -8.48 -21.86
N MET A 151 7.67 -9.09 -22.13
CA MET A 151 7.25 -9.36 -23.50
C MET A 151 6.83 -8.11 -24.29
N LYS A 152 6.17 -7.14 -23.65
CA LYS A 152 5.77 -5.88 -24.32
C LYS A 152 6.95 -4.95 -24.56
N VAL A 153 7.88 -4.85 -23.60
CA VAL A 153 9.07 -4.00 -23.71
C VAL A 153 10.08 -4.57 -24.74
N ALA A 154 10.24 -5.89 -24.79
CA ALA A 154 11.07 -6.55 -25.80
C ALA A 154 10.47 -6.33 -27.20
N MET A 155 9.16 -6.44 -27.37
CA MET A 155 8.48 -6.24 -28.66
C MET A 155 8.55 -4.78 -29.14
N CYS A 156 8.47 -3.80 -28.22
CA CYS A 156 8.59 -2.38 -28.55
C CYS A 156 10.02 -1.95 -28.91
N ARG A 157 11.07 -2.69 -28.45
CA ARG A 157 12.46 -2.48 -28.85
C ARG A 157 12.80 -3.09 -30.21
N ILE A 158 12.07 -4.10 -30.67
CA ILE A 158 12.29 -4.74 -31.97
C ILE A 158 11.66 -3.90 -33.11
N PHE A 159 10.64 -3.09 -32.80
CA PHE A 159 9.95 -2.25 -33.77
C PHE A 159 10.36 -0.77 -33.77
N ARG A 160 11.47 -0.43 -33.14
CA ARG A 160 12.06 0.91 -33.14
C ARG A 160 13.48 0.83 -33.71
#